data_e92843e82bad20491213d4a509221d05
#
_entry.id   e92843e82bad20491213d4a509221d05
#
_cell.length_a   1.000
_cell.length_b   1.000
_cell.length_c   1.000
_cell.angle_alpha   90.00
_cell.angle_beta   90.00
_cell.angle_gamma   90.00
#
_symmetry.space_group_name_H-M   'P 1'
#
loop_
_entity.id
_entity.type
_entity.pdbx_description
1 polymer ?
#
loop_
_entity_poly.entity_id
_entity_poly.type
_entity_poly.pdbx_seq_one_letter_code
_entity_poly.pdbx_strand_id
1 'polypeptide(L)'
;TFANAVYVYRYQQEQTHWCWAASAQMIGHTLGRQVTQTDIVTQVKGMDINDGANDTEMKNAVTYATLRNSVLRSSAWPFASATNELSTGEPFLIKLTWYKNGEPNGAHAVVASGYNTASGTLTVVDPWYGCGTKTFDYKSMITNCKFQSGTGKWTATIYV
;
A
#
# COMPACT_ATOMS: atom_id res chain seq x y z
N THR A 1 -20.76 3.87 8.29
CA THR A 1 -20.49 2.45 8.53
C THR A 1 -19.36 2.30 9.55
N PHE A 2 -19.56 1.48 10.58
CA PHE A 2 -18.54 1.21 11.61
C PHE A 2 -17.34 0.47 11.06
N ALA A 3 -17.59 -0.46 10.15
CA ALA A 3 -16.56 -1.30 9.58
C ALA A 3 -16.90 -1.63 8.15
N ASN A 4 -15.87 -1.75 7.34
CA ASN A 4 -16.01 -2.20 5.97
C ASN A 4 -14.69 -2.80 5.51
N ALA A 5 -14.78 -3.73 4.56
CA ALA A 5 -13.60 -4.31 3.92
C ALA A 5 -13.85 -4.37 2.42
N VAL A 6 -12.89 -3.90 1.66
CA VAL A 6 -12.85 -4.06 0.21
C VAL A 6 -12.16 -5.40 -0.06
N TYR A 7 -12.77 -6.25 -0.88
CA TYR A 7 -12.09 -7.48 -1.29
C TYR A 7 -10.92 -7.13 -2.20
N VAL A 8 -9.71 -7.46 -1.76
CA VAL A 8 -8.48 -7.27 -2.51
C VAL A 8 -7.89 -8.64 -2.81
N TYR A 9 -7.76 -8.98 -4.09
CA TYR A 9 -7.07 -10.19 -4.49
C TYR A 9 -5.58 -10.00 -4.22
N ARG A 10 -5.03 -10.80 -3.30
CA ARG A 10 -3.63 -10.65 -2.90
C ARG A 10 -2.71 -11.18 -3.98
N TYR A 11 -1.75 -10.35 -4.37
CA TYR A 11 -0.61 -10.75 -5.19
C TYR A 11 0.66 -10.66 -4.37
N GLN A 12 1.40 -11.76 -4.28
CA GLN A 12 2.73 -11.75 -3.69
C GLN A 12 3.70 -11.06 -4.65
N GLN A 13 4.61 -10.24 -4.13
CA GLN A 13 5.62 -9.62 -4.99
C GLN A 13 6.51 -10.70 -5.64
N GLU A 14 6.75 -10.53 -6.93
CA GLU A 14 7.48 -11.53 -7.72
C GLU A 14 8.99 -11.37 -7.63
N GLN A 15 9.45 -10.17 -7.23
CA GLN A 15 10.86 -9.87 -7.00
C GLN A 15 11.01 -9.19 -5.63
N THR A 16 12.21 -9.24 -5.06
CA THR A 16 12.46 -8.78 -3.70
C THR A 16 12.22 -7.28 -3.49
N HIS A 17 12.32 -6.48 -4.56
CA HIS A 17 12.09 -5.03 -4.49
C HIS A 17 10.82 -4.57 -5.20
N TRP A 18 9.85 -5.47 -5.43
CA TRP A 18 8.61 -5.18 -6.15
C TRP A 18 7.37 -5.02 -5.27
N CYS A 19 7.54 -4.67 -4.01
CA CYS A 19 6.38 -4.43 -3.13
C CYS A 19 5.44 -3.35 -3.70
N TRP A 20 6.00 -2.31 -4.27
CA TRP A 20 5.26 -1.21 -4.88
C TRP A 20 4.49 -1.65 -6.13
N ALA A 21 5.09 -2.50 -6.95
CA ALA A 21 4.46 -3.04 -8.17
C ALA A 21 3.32 -3.99 -7.81
N ALA A 22 3.55 -4.90 -6.85
CA ALA A 22 2.52 -5.82 -6.39
C ALA A 22 1.34 -5.07 -5.73
N SER A 23 1.63 -4.05 -4.94
CA SER A 23 0.59 -3.22 -4.30
C SER A 23 -0.23 -2.48 -5.34
N ALA A 24 0.40 -1.86 -6.33
CA ALA A 24 -0.31 -1.21 -7.44
C ALA A 24 -1.15 -2.21 -8.23
N GLN A 25 -0.63 -3.40 -8.48
CA GLN A 25 -1.36 -4.48 -9.16
C GLN A 25 -2.63 -4.85 -8.39
N MET A 26 -2.55 -4.99 -7.08
CA MET A 26 -3.71 -5.31 -6.23
C MET A 26 -4.79 -4.22 -6.31
N ILE A 27 -4.39 -2.97 -6.26
CA ILE A 27 -5.32 -1.84 -6.37
C ILE A 27 -5.98 -1.82 -7.75
N GLY A 28 -5.19 -1.97 -8.80
CA GLY A 28 -5.70 -2.02 -10.17
C GLY A 28 -6.71 -3.15 -10.38
N HIS A 29 -6.40 -4.35 -9.88
CA HIS A 29 -7.31 -5.49 -9.99
C HIS A 29 -8.63 -5.21 -9.27
N THR A 30 -8.57 -4.67 -8.06
CA THR A 30 -9.77 -4.32 -7.28
C THR A 30 -10.66 -3.34 -8.05
N LEU A 31 -10.07 -2.41 -8.78
CA LEU A 31 -10.79 -1.40 -9.55
C LEU A 31 -11.08 -1.82 -11.00
N GLY A 32 -10.91 -3.10 -11.32
CA GLY A 32 -11.35 -3.69 -12.59
C GLY A 32 -10.30 -3.77 -13.69
N ARG A 33 -9.03 -3.54 -13.39
CA ARG A 33 -7.95 -3.61 -14.37
C ARG A 33 -6.86 -4.59 -13.95
N GLN A 34 -6.67 -5.64 -14.71
CA GLN A 34 -5.62 -6.61 -14.46
C GLN A 34 -4.38 -6.28 -15.28
N VAL A 35 -3.29 -5.95 -14.58
CA VAL A 35 -1.96 -5.76 -15.17
C VAL A 35 -0.96 -6.61 -14.39
N THR A 36 0.15 -6.96 -15.02
CA THR A 36 1.20 -7.74 -14.37
C THR A 36 2.17 -6.82 -13.64
N GLN A 37 2.90 -7.38 -12.69
CA GLN A 37 3.96 -6.62 -12.01
C GLN A 37 5.05 -6.22 -13.00
N THR A 38 5.42 -7.09 -13.93
CA THR A 38 6.38 -6.77 -14.97
C THR A 38 5.93 -5.59 -15.84
N ASP A 39 4.65 -5.53 -16.21
CA ASP A 39 4.10 -4.39 -16.97
C ASP A 39 4.25 -3.08 -16.18
N ILE A 40 3.91 -3.11 -14.90
CA ILE A 40 4.00 -1.93 -14.04
C ILE A 40 5.44 -1.46 -13.91
N VAL A 41 6.36 -2.39 -13.64
CA VAL A 41 7.78 -2.07 -13.49
C VAL A 41 8.34 -1.51 -14.79
N THR A 42 8.06 -2.14 -15.92
CA THR A 42 8.53 -1.69 -17.23
C THR A 42 8.00 -0.30 -17.56
N GLN A 43 6.72 -0.03 -17.27
CA GLN A 43 6.12 1.28 -17.50
C GLN A 43 6.79 2.37 -16.64
N VAL A 44 7.06 2.07 -15.37
CA VAL A 44 7.60 3.07 -14.42
C VAL A 44 9.12 3.23 -14.57
N LYS A 45 9.85 2.13 -14.73
CA LYS A 45 11.31 2.14 -14.79
C LYS A 45 11.89 2.20 -16.20
N GLY A 46 11.08 1.92 -17.22
CA GLY A 46 11.54 1.80 -18.60
C GLY A 46 12.20 0.46 -18.92
N MET A 47 12.29 -0.45 -17.98
CA MET A 47 12.88 -1.77 -18.13
C MET A 47 12.39 -2.71 -17.04
N ASP A 48 12.48 -4.00 -17.30
CA ASP A 48 12.21 -5.06 -16.33
C ASP A 48 13.43 -5.19 -15.41
N ILE A 49 13.34 -4.62 -14.21
CA ILE A 49 14.45 -4.57 -13.26
C ILE A 49 13.92 -4.77 -11.83
N ASN A 50 14.66 -5.55 -11.03
CA ASN A 50 14.36 -5.74 -9.61
C ASN A 50 14.89 -4.56 -8.80
N ASP A 51 14.12 -3.50 -8.74
CA ASP A 51 14.52 -2.27 -8.07
C ASP A 51 13.34 -1.69 -7.28
N GLY A 52 13.64 -0.99 -6.19
CA GLY A 52 12.65 -0.27 -5.40
C GLY A 52 12.13 0.95 -6.15
N ALA A 53 11.18 1.64 -5.54
CA ALA A 53 10.57 2.84 -6.12
C ALA A 53 10.57 3.98 -5.11
N ASN A 54 10.80 5.19 -5.60
CA ASN A 54 10.55 6.39 -4.80
C ASN A 54 9.06 6.73 -4.79
N ASP A 55 8.67 7.76 -4.06
CA ASP A 55 7.26 8.13 -3.89
C ASP A 55 6.59 8.46 -5.23
N THR A 56 7.27 9.20 -6.10
CA THR A 56 6.76 9.55 -7.44
C THR A 56 6.58 8.31 -8.30
N GLU A 57 7.51 7.39 -8.25
CA GLU A 57 7.43 6.13 -8.99
C GLU A 57 6.28 5.25 -8.49
N MET A 58 6.05 5.22 -7.18
CA MET A 58 4.89 4.51 -6.61
C MET A 58 3.57 5.14 -7.09
N LYS A 59 3.51 6.47 -7.13
CA LYS A 59 2.36 7.20 -7.66
C LYS A 59 2.12 6.83 -9.12
N ASN A 60 3.16 6.83 -9.93
CA ASN A 60 3.07 6.47 -11.35
C ASN A 60 2.62 5.01 -11.54
N ALA A 61 3.05 4.13 -10.66
CA ALA A 61 2.62 2.73 -10.67
C ALA A 61 1.11 2.60 -10.44
N VAL A 62 0.58 3.30 -9.45
CA VAL A 62 -0.86 3.29 -9.16
C VAL A 62 -1.66 3.91 -10.30
N THR A 63 -1.19 5.00 -10.86
CA THR A 63 -1.82 5.64 -12.03
C THR A 63 -1.90 4.67 -13.21
N TYR A 64 -0.80 4.00 -13.51
CA TYR A 64 -0.76 3.04 -14.62
C TYR A 64 -1.68 1.83 -14.36
N ALA A 65 -1.61 1.28 -13.15
CA ALA A 65 -2.39 0.08 -12.80
C ALA A 65 -3.89 0.33 -12.78
N THR A 66 -4.32 1.56 -12.47
CA THR A 66 -5.74 1.89 -12.36
C THR A 66 -6.28 2.66 -13.56
N LEU A 67 -5.43 3.27 -14.38
CA LEU A 67 -5.78 4.25 -15.42
C LEU A 67 -6.56 5.43 -14.84
N ARG A 68 -6.31 5.77 -13.59
CA ARG A 68 -6.91 6.91 -12.90
C ARG A 68 -5.81 7.83 -12.41
N ASN A 69 -6.10 9.12 -12.34
CA ASN A 69 -5.20 10.07 -11.70
C ASN A 69 -5.04 9.69 -10.24
N SER A 70 -3.82 9.50 -9.79
CA SER A 70 -3.52 9.22 -8.41
C SER A 70 -3.00 10.48 -7.70
N VAL A 71 -3.12 10.49 -6.39
CA VAL A 71 -2.64 11.57 -5.53
C VAL A 71 -1.62 11.00 -4.57
N LEU A 72 -0.48 11.66 -4.47
CA LEU A 72 0.55 11.36 -3.48
C LEU A 72 0.44 12.36 -2.32
N ARG A 73 0.28 11.82 -1.12
CA ARG A 73 0.35 12.58 0.12
C ARG A 73 1.60 12.14 0.89
N SER A 74 2.49 13.06 1.19
CA SER A 74 3.76 12.78 1.87
C SER A 74 3.59 12.67 3.40
N SER A 75 2.52 12.01 3.82
CA SER A 75 2.21 11.74 5.23
C SER A 75 1.20 10.60 5.33
N ALA A 76 1.03 10.06 6.52
CA ALA A 76 -0.10 9.19 6.82
C ALA A 76 -1.40 9.98 6.63
N TRP A 77 -2.43 9.28 6.18
CA TRP A 77 -3.76 9.89 6.04
C TRP A 77 -4.44 9.93 7.41
N PRO A 78 -5.22 10.99 7.71
CA PRO A 78 -6.07 10.95 8.89
C PRO A 78 -7.01 9.74 8.84
N PHE A 79 -7.33 9.19 9.98
CA PHE A 79 -8.16 7.97 10.04
C PHE A 79 -9.51 8.16 9.34
N ALA A 80 -10.14 9.33 9.55
CA ALA A 80 -11.42 9.63 8.90
C ALA A 80 -11.31 9.64 7.36
N SER A 81 -10.21 10.16 6.82
CA SER A 81 -9.98 10.17 5.37
C SER A 81 -9.77 8.76 4.83
N ALA A 82 -8.98 7.96 5.54
CA ALA A 82 -8.73 6.56 5.18
C ALA A 82 -10.02 5.74 5.18
N THR A 83 -10.82 5.86 6.23
CA THR A 83 -12.09 5.13 6.33
C THR A 83 -13.10 5.58 5.27
N ASN A 84 -13.13 6.89 4.96
CA ASN A 84 -14.00 7.41 3.91
C ASN A 84 -13.65 6.81 2.54
N GLU A 85 -12.39 6.76 2.19
CA GLU A 85 -11.93 6.17 0.92
C GLU A 85 -12.31 4.68 0.84
N LEU A 86 -12.01 3.94 1.89
CA LEU A 86 -12.33 2.51 1.94
C LEU A 86 -13.83 2.24 1.91
N SER A 87 -14.64 3.13 2.48
CA SER A 87 -16.10 3.00 2.47
C SER A 87 -16.69 3.11 1.06
N THR A 88 -15.98 3.74 0.14
CA THR A 88 -16.41 3.83 -1.27
C THR A 88 -15.91 2.66 -2.12
N GLY A 89 -15.25 1.68 -1.52
CA GLY A 89 -14.76 0.49 -2.23
C GLY A 89 -13.38 0.68 -2.87
N GLU A 90 -12.64 1.70 -2.46
CA GLU A 90 -11.34 2.03 -3.05
C GLU A 90 -10.21 1.74 -2.06
N PRO A 91 -9.41 0.69 -2.31
CA PRO A 91 -8.19 0.44 -1.56
C PRO A 91 -7.14 1.47 -1.96
N PHE A 92 -6.15 1.67 -1.11
CA PHE A 92 -5.07 2.60 -1.41
C PHE A 92 -3.72 2.07 -0.95
N LEU A 93 -2.64 2.67 -1.48
CA LEU A 93 -1.28 2.29 -1.16
C LEU A 93 -0.80 3.03 0.06
N ILE A 94 -0.21 2.30 0.99
CA ILE A 94 0.47 2.82 2.16
C ILE A 94 1.96 2.57 1.99
N LYS A 95 2.76 3.64 2.08
CA LYS A 95 4.21 3.52 2.21
C LYS A 95 4.55 3.44 3.68
N LEU A 96 5.27 2.39 4.05
CA LEU A 96 5.85 2.21 5.37
C LEU A 96 7.33 2.55 5.31
N THR A 97 7.82 3.28 6.29
CA THR A 97 9.24 3.50 6.45
C THR A 97 9.73 2.69 7.63
N TRP A 98 10.74 1.85 7.39
CA TRP A 98 11.40 1.10 8.44
C TRP A 98 12.40 1.98 9.19
N TYR A 99 12.57 1.74 10.47
CA TYR A 99 13.50 2.48 11.31
C TYR A 99 14.44 1.54 12.03
N LYS A 100 15.71 1.96 12.13
CA LYS A 100 16.73 1.26 12.90
C LYS A 100 17.50 2.31 13.69
N ASN A 101 17.54 2.15 15.03
CA ASN A 101 18.20 3.11 15.92
C ASN A 101 17.69 4.55 15.72
N GLY A 102 16.38 4.71 15.47
CA GLY A 102 15.76 6.01 15.25
C GLY A 102 15.94 6.63 13.87
N GLU A 103 16.68 5.97 12.99
CA GLU A 103 16.94 6.46 11.63
C GLU A 103 16.19 5.64 10.58
N PRO A 104 15.75 6.29 9.48
CA PRO A 104 15.14 5.56 8.37
C PRO A 104 16.07 4.49 7.81
N ASN A 105 15.54 3.28 7.64
CA ASN A 105 16.32 2.13 7.18
C ASN A 105 15.48 1.28 6.22
N GLY A 106 15.08 1.87 5.11
CA GLY A 106 14.29 1.20 4.09
C GLY A 106 12.82 1.54 4.14
N ALA A 107 12.10 1.07 3.14
CA ALA A 107 10.68 1.32 2.96
C ALA A 107 10.00 0.09 2.39
N HIS A 108 8.66 0.06 2.52
CA HIS A 108 7.85 -1.04 2.02
C HIS A 108 6.48 -0.49 1.61
N ALA A 109 5.86 -1.09 0.62
CA ALA A 109 4.53 -0.72 0.17
C ALA A 109 3.54 -1.83 0.51
N VAL A 110 2.40 -1.44 1.03
CA VAL A 110 1.28 -2.34 1.35
C VAL A 110 -0.02 -1.71 0.89
N VAL A 111 -1.12 -2.46 0.95
CA VAL A 111 -2.44 -1.99 0.53
C VAL A 111 -3.39 -1.95 1.72
N ALA A 112 -4.03 -0.80 1.93
CA ALA A 112 -5.14 -0.69 2.88
C ALA A 112 -6.40 -1.22 2.22
N SER A 113 -7.11 -2.13 2.89
CA SER A 113 -8.30 -2.78 2.35
C SER A 113 -9.54 -2.65 3.22
N GLY A 114 -9.40 -2.32 4.49
CA GLY A 114 -10.55 -2.27 5.38
C GLY A 114 -10.31 -1.45 6.64
N TYR A 115 -11.38 -1.22 7.39
CA TYR A 115 -11.34 -0.45 8.63
C TYR A 115 -12.39 -0.92 9.62
N ASN A 116 -12.19 -0.55 10.87
CA ASN A 116 -13.17 -0.68 11.93
C ASN A 116 -13.05 0.55 12.83
N THR A 117 -14.08 1.41 12.84
CA THR A 117 -14.06 2.64 13.62
C THR A 117 -14.24 2.40 15.12
N ALA A 118 -14.92 1.31 15.50
CA ALA A 118 -15.09 0.97 16.91
C ALA A 118 -13.77 0.60 17.57
N SER A 119 -12.89 -0.10 16.85
CA SER A 119 -11.58 -0.51 17.37
C SER A 119 -10.46 0.46 16.95
N GLY A 120 -10.70 1.37 16.02
CA GLY A 120 -9.67 2.29 15.52
C GLY A 120 -8.59 1.57 14.71
N THR A 121 -8.99 0.60 13.88
CA THR A 121 -8.05 -0.26 13.16
C THR A 121 -8.20 -0.14 11.66
N LEU A 122 -7.11 -0.44 10.93
CA LEU A 122 -7.10 -0.64 9.48
C LEU A 122 -6.65 -2.05 9.17
N THR A 123 -7.22 -2.60 8.11
CA THR A 123 -6.81 -3.89 7.56
C THR A 123 -5.86 -3.66 6.39
N VAL A 124 -4.75 -4.38 6.39
CA VAL A 124 -3.64 -4.18 5.45
C VAL A 124 -3.29 -5.51 4.78
N VAL A 125 -3.13 -5.45 3.47
CA VAL A 125 -2.67 -6.59 2.65
C VAL A 125 -1.20 -6.35 2.32
N ASP A 126 -0.35 -7.30 2.72
CA ASP A 126 1.10 -7.19 2.56
C ASP A 126 1.58 -8.10 1.42
N PRO A 127 2.25 -7.56 0.40
CA PRO A 127 2.74 -8.37 -0.71
C PRO A 127 4.00 -9.17 -0.40
N TRP A 128 4.63 -8.99 0.77
CA TRP A 128 5.85 -9.69 1.11
C TRP A 128 5.63 -11.20 1.22
N TYR A 129 6.69 -11.97 0.96
CA TYR A 129 6.67 -13.43 0.97
C TYR A 129 6.16 -13.97 2.32
N GLY A 130 5.20 -14.88 2.27
CA GLY A 130 4.62 -15.49 3.46
C GLY A 130 3.67 -14.61 4.27
N CYS A 131 3.48 -13.35 3.87
CA CYS A 131 2.53 -12.44 4.51
C CYS A 131 1.14 -12.58 3.89
N GLY A 132 0.16 -11.93 4.49
CA GLY A 132 -1.22 -11.96 4.02
C GLY A 132 -1.95 -10.68 4.40
N THR A 133 -3.19 -10.83 4.85
CA THR A 133 -4.05 -9.72 5.28
C THR A 133 -4.10 -9.71 6.80
N LYS A 134 -3.87 -8.55 7.41
CA LYS A 134 -3.86 -8.41 8.87
C LYS A 134 -4.36 -7.02 9.28
N THR A 135 -4.91 -6.94 10.49
CA THR A 135 -5.46 -5.72 11.06
C THR A 135 -4.48 -5.10 12.06
N PHE A 136 -4.34 -3.78 12.01
CA PHE A 136 -3.43 -3.03 12.88
C PHE A 136 -4.14 -1.83 13.48
N ASP A 137 -3.73 -1.46 14.69
CA ASP A 137 -4.17 -0.23 15.34
C ASP A 137 -3.66 1.00 14.57
N TYR A 138 -4.56 1.92 14.21
CA TYR A 138 -4.19 3.09 13.42
C TYR A 138 -3.13 3.95 14.12
N LYS A 139 -3.29 4.19 15.43
CA LYS A 139 -2.34 5.04 16.17
C LYS A 139 -0.94 4.42 16.19
N SER A 140 -0.86 3.10 16.27
CA SER A 140 0.43 2.39 16.16
C SER A 140 1.02 2.54 14.77
N MET A 141 0.20 2.41 13.73
CA MET A 141 0.66 2.52 12.34
C MET A 141 1.35 3.84 12.04
N ILE A 142 0.93 4.94 12.67
CA ILE A 142 1.48 6.28 12.42
C ILE A 142 2.61 6.66 13.39
N THR A 143 2.92 5.82 14.36
CA THR A 143 3.95 6.11 15.37
C THR A 143 5.05 5.07 15.38
N ASN A 144 4.73 3.84 15.69
CA ASN A 144 5.66 2.71 15.69
C ASN A 144 4.85 1.42 15.71
N CYS A 145 4.97 0.63 14.67
CA CYS A 145 4.15 -0.55 14.49
C CYS A 145 4.97 -1.74 14.00
N LYS A 146 4.73 -2.90 14.59
CA LYS A 146 5.28 -4.15 14.10
C LYS A 146 4.32 -4.71 13.06
N PHE A 147 4.59 -4.41 11.80
CA PHE A 147 3.86 -4.95 10.66
C PHE A 147 4.31 -6.40 10.39
N GLN A 148 3.69 -7.07 9.43
CA GLN A 148 4.05 -8.45 9.11
C GLN A 148 5.49 -8.57 8.61
N SER A 149 5.96 -7.60 7.80
CA SER A 149 7.24 -7.64 7.10
C SER A 149 8.33 -6.77 7.74
N GLY A 150 8.02 -6.03 8.79
CA GLY A 150 9.02 -5.21 9.47
C GLY A 150 8.39 -4.26 10.48
N THR A 151 9.24 -3.46 11.14
CA THR A 151 8.81 -2.49 12.15
C THR A 151 9.09 -1.07 11.67
N GLY A 152 8.09 -0.22 11.76
CA GLY A 152 8.20 1.18 11.33
C GLY A 152 6.88 1.90 11.43
N LYS A 153 6.66 2.86 10.53
CA LYS A 153 5.43 3.65 10.53
C LYS A 153 5.01 4.05 9.13
N TRP A 154 3.75 4.39 9.00
CA TRP A 154 3.12 4.89 7.78
C TRP A 154 3.59 6.32 7.52
N THR A 155 4.22 6.59 6.38
CA THR A 155 4.83 7.88 6.07
C THR A 155 4.35 8.53 4.78
N ALA A 156 3.69 7.80 3.90
CA ALA A 156 3.11 8.36 2.68
C ALA A 156 1.90 7.54 2.24
N THR A 157 1.00 8.20 1.48
CA THR A 157 -0.25 7.62 1.01
C THR A 157 -0.43 7.92 -0.46
N ILE A 158 -0.83 6.92 -1.25
CA ILE A 158 -1.16 7.10 -2.67
C ILE A 158 -2.55 6.53 -2.90
N TYR A 159 -3.46 7.38 -3.40
CA TYR A 159 -4.85 7.01 -3.62
C TYR A 159 -5.38 7.55 -4.95
N VAL A 160 -6.50 7.04 -5.37
CA VAL A 160 -7.20 7.46 -6.60
C VAL A 160 -8.59 7.97 -6.33
#